data_7409c7cbf1ba5107a07b981c5e98351f
#
_entry.id   7409c7cbf1ba5107a07b981c5e98351f
#
_cell.length_a   1.000
_cell.length_b   1.000
_cell.length_c   1.000
_cell.angle_alpha   90.00
_cell.angle_beta   90.00
_cell.angle_gamma   90.00
#
_symmetry.space_group_name_H-M   'P 1'
#
loop_
_entity.id
_entity.type
_entity.pdbx_description
1 polymer ?
#
loop_
_entity_poly.entity_id
_entity_poly.type
_entity_poly.pdbx_seq_one_letter_code
_entity_poly.pdbx_strand_id
1 'polypeptide(L)'
;IYAGCTDPNATNYDPIASIDDGSCTYMNCNNPSPSGLSNNWVTDTKAGISWNNMNDSACMVWKYYVRYREVGTPTWTTKSAGVGNGLCNFGLNTTTKTLQNLTSSTTYEYKMKAFYCGGTESNYSAPSQFTTAADCPPMTNLTATTFNGNQAKVRFDWDSTGAYVFARVALRVDTAGANWQTAGGFGVYYPTLQVNKFGLQPGESYRAQGRTFCDSNIT
;
A
#
# COMPACT_ATOMS: atom_id res chain seq x y z
N ILE A 1 -18.13 -44.44 -32.19
CA ILE A 1 -18.20 -42.98 -32.25
C ILE A 1 -19.05 -42.56 -31.07
N TYR A 2 -18.48 -41.80 -30.16
CA TYR A 2 -19.15 -41.31 -28.96
C TYR A 2 -19.35 -39.80 -29.12
N ALA A 3 -20.61 -39.37 -29.04
CA ALA A 3 -20.96 -37.95 -29.17
C ALA A 3 -21.03 -37.29 -27.79
N GLY A 4 -20.53 -36.08 -27.66
CA GLY A 4 -20.49 -35.26 -26.46
C GLY A 4 -19.76 -33.96 -26.70
N CYS A 5 -19.57 -33.14 -25.68
CA CYS A 5 -18.85 -31.87 -25.79
C CYS A 5 -17.35 -32.10 -25.97
N THR A 6 -16.78 -31.69 -27.08
CA THR A 6 -15.35 -31.84 -27.39
C THR A 6 -14.50 -30.59 -27.09
N ASP A 7 -15.11 -29.49 -26.61
CA ASP A 7 -14.36 -28.27 -26.25
C ASP A 7 -13.83 -28.37 -24.80
N PRO A 8 -12.49 -28.36 -24.61
CA PRO A 8 -11.88 -28.40 -23.28
C PRO A 8 -12.23 -27.22 -22.36
N ASN A 9 -12.75 -26.13 -22.94
CA ASN A 9 -13.16 -24.94 -22.18
C ASN A 9 -14.63 -25.02 -21.69
N ALA A 10 -15.38 -26.01 -22.14
CA ALA A 10 -16.76 -26.21 -21.69
C ALA A 10 -16.81 -26.86 -20.30
N THR A 11 -17.84 -26.55 -19.54
CA THR A 11 -18.04 -27.10 -18.18
C THR A 11 -18.40 -28.59 -18.18
N ASN A 12 -18.92 -29.09 -19.31
CA ASN A 12 -19.28 -30.46 -19.56
C ASN A 12 -18.39 -31.13 -20.62
N TYR A 13 -17.12 -30.70 -20.73
CA TYR A 13 -16.13 -31.32 -21.59
C TYR A 13 -16.03 -32.82 -21.32
N ASP A 14 -16.14 -33.62 -22.37
CA ASP A 14 -15.96 -35.05 -22.32
C ASP A 14 -14.72 -35.48 -23.12
N PRO A 15 -13.62 -35.86 -22.45
CA PRO A 15 -12.37 -36.22 -23.10
C PRO A 15 -12.42 -37.47 -23.97
N ILE A 16 -13.50 -38.27 -23.87
CA ILE A 16 -13.72 -39.49 -24.70
C ILE A 16 -14.66 -39.23 -25.87
N ALA A 17 -15.31 -38.04 -25.94
CA ALA A 17 -16.12 -37.70 -27.08
C ALA A 17 -15.25 -37.53 -28.33
N SER A 18 -15.67 -38.13 -29.42
CA SER A 18 -15.01 -38.10 -30.74
C SER A 18 -15.77 -37.23 -31.76
N ILE A 19 -17.00 -36.85 -31.45
CA ILE A 19 -17.82 -35.94 -32.24
C ILE A 19 -18.52 -34.96 -31.30
N ASP A 20 -18.42 -33.66 -31.64
CA ASP A 20 -19.17 -32.61 -30.96
C ASP A 20 -20.67 -32.77 -31.33
N ASP A 21 -21.50 -32.91 -30.34
CA ASP A 21 -22.96 -33.02 -30.47
C ASP A 21 -23.69 -31.69 -30.23
N GLY A 22 -22.94 -30.59 -30.05
CA GLY A 22 -23.49 -29.29 -29.74
C GLY A 22 -23.96 -29.12 -28.28
N SER A 23 -23.67 -30.09 -27.41
CA SER A 23 -24.08 -30.04 -25.99
C SER A 23 -23.15 -29.20 -25.12
N CYS A 24 -22.08 -28.60 -25.67
CA CYS A 24 -21.12 -27.82 -24.90
C CYS A 24 -21.82 -26.70 -24.13
N THR A 25 -21.63 -26.72 -22.81
CA THR A 25 -22.13 -25.67 -21.91
C THR A 25 -20.96 -24.87 -21.36
N TYR A 26 -21.12 -23.58 -21.35
CA TYR A 26 -20.09 -22.67 -20.82
C TYR A 26 -20.63 -21.93 -19.60
N MET A 27 -19.77 -21.72 -18.62
CA MET A 27 -20.14 -20.85 -17.52
C MET A 27 -20.27 -19.41 -18.03
N ASN A 28 -21.47 -18.87 -17.94
CA ASN A 28 -21.70 -17.45 -18.27
C ASN A 28 -21.29 -16.57 -17.09
N CYS A 29 -20.17 -15.91 -17.24
CA CYS A 29 -19.79 -14.85 -16.32
C CYS A 29 -20.67 -13.61 -16.58
N ASN A 30 -21.46 -13.20 -15.59
CA ASN A 30 -22.28 -11.98 -15.64
C ASN A 30 -21.46 -10.70 -15.41
N ASN A 31 -20.13 -10.80 -15.40
CA ASN A 31 -19.19 -9.69 -15.22
C ASN A 31 -19.52 -8.80 -14.01
N PRO A 32 -19.65 -9.35 -12.78
CA PRO A 32 -20.06 -8.58 -11.63
C PRO A 32 -19.03 -7.47 -11.32
N SER A 33 -19.55 -6.29 -10.95
CA SER A 33 -18.70 -5.18 -10.52
C SER A 33 -18.08 -5.49 -9.16
N PRO A 34 -16.81 -5.07 -8.92
CA PRO A 34 -16.20 -5.18 -7.60
C PRO A 34 -17.07 -4.61 -6.50
N SER A 35 -17.16 -5.33 -5.39
CA SER A 35 -18.01 -4.99 -4.24
C SER A 35 -17.20 -5.06 -2.93
N GLY A 36 -17.80 -4.64 -1.81
CA GLY A 36 -17.15 -4.65 -0.51
C GLY A 36 -15.92 -3.73 -0.43
N LEU A 37 -15.95 -2.60 -1.18
CA LEU A 37 -14.86 -1.63 -1.15
C LEU A 37 -14.74 -1.02 0.25
N SER A 38 -13.54 -1.14 0.83
CA SER A 38 -13.22 -0.56 2.13
C SER A 38 -11.77 -0.06 2.17
N ASN A 39 -11.45 0.75 3.15
CA ASN A 39 -10.08 1.17 3.43
C ASN A 39 -9.61 0.55 4.75
N ASN A 40 -8.50 -0.19 4.71
CA ASN A 40 -7.96 -0.90 5.87
C ASN A 40 -7.14 0.01 6.78
N TRP A 41 -6.48 0.99 6.17
CA TRP A 41 -5.66 2.00 6.83
C TRP A 41 -5.47 3.21 5.92
N VAL A 42 -5.25 4.37 6.52
CA VAL A 42 -4.99 5.62 5.80
C VAL A 42 -3.92 6.40 6.56
N THR A 43 -2.94 6.94 5.83
CA THR A 43 -1.94 7.88 6.35
C THR A 43 -2.12 9.26 5.68
N ASP A 44 -1.18 10.14 5.87
CA ASP A 44 -1.12 11.46 5.23
C ASP A 44 -0.98 11.39 3.70
N THR A 45 -0.23 10.40 3.20
CA THR A 45 0.13 10.30 1.78
C THR A 45 -0.18 8.94 1.14
N LYS A 46 -0.78 8.02 1.89
CA LYS A 46 -1.08 6.66 1.42
C LYS A 46 -2.41 6.16 1.97
N ALA A 47 -3.05 5.25 1.25
CA ALA A 47 -4.21 4.50 1.71
C ALA A 47 -4.15 3.04 1.25
N GLY A 48 -4.44 2.12 2.15
CA GLY A 48 -4.66 0.71 1.85
C GLY A 48 -6.14 0.48 1.60
N ILE A 49 -6.51 0.12 0.39
CA ILE A 49 -7.89 -0.22 0.02
C ILE A 49 -8.03 -1.73 -0.13
N SER A 50 -9.23 -2.24 0.10
CA SER A 50 -9.60 -3.64 -0.11
C SER A 50 -10.97 -3.78 -0.74
N TRP A 51 -11.24 -4.97 -1.28
CA TRP A 51 -12.49 -5.34 -1.94
C TRP A 51 -12.73 -6.85 -1.83
N ASN A 52 -13.95 -7.27 -2.10
CA ASN A 52 -14.27 -8.68 -2.14
C ASN A 52 -13.58 -9.37 -3.33
N ASN A 53 -13.16 -10.62 -3.13
CA ASN A 53 -12.69 -11.42 -4.25
C ASN A 53 -13.87 -11.68 -5.22
N MET A 54 -13.70 -11.23 -6.46
CA MET A 54 -14.71 -11.41 -7.52
C MET A 54 -14.48 -12.68 -8.35
N ASN A 55 -13.50 -13.49 -7.93
CA ASN A 55 -13.13 -14.71 -8.60
C ASN A 55 -14.03 -15.85 -8.12
N ASP A 56 -14.74 -16.48 -9.01
CA ASP A 56 -15.55 -17.66 -8.73
C ASP A 56 -15.45 -18.68 -9.87
N SER A 57 -16.19 -19.77 -9.77
CA SER A 57 -16.19 -20.84 -10.78
C SER A 57 -16.75 -20.41 -12.14
N ALA A 58 -17.58 -19.38 -12.19
CA ALA A 58 -18.16 -18.84 -13.42
C ALA A 58 -17.39 -17.63 -13.97
N CYS A 59 -16.75 -16.87 -13.08
CA CYS A 59 -16.10 -15.60 -13.40
C CYS A 59 -14.64 -15.59 -12.92
N MET A 60 -13.70 -15.91 -13.78
CA MET A 60 -12.28 -15.78 -13.46
C MET A 60 -11.76 -14.38 -13.76
N VAL A 61 -11.28 -13.69 -12.72
CA VAL A 61 -10.68 -12.37 -12.84
C VAL A 61 -9.21 -12.51 -13.22
N TRP A 62 -8.75 -11.77 -14.22
CA TRP A 62 -7.33 -11.71 -14.54
C TRP A 62 -6.71 -10.35 -14.21
N LYS A 63 -7.53 -9.28 -13.98
CA LYS A 63 -7.03 -7.94 -13.66
C LYS A 63 -8.09 -7.11 -12.96
N TYR A 64 -7.64 -6.26 -12.02
CA TYR A 64 -8.43 -5.16 -11.47
C TYR A 64 -7.81 -3.81 -11.83
N TYR A 65 -8.65 -2.82 -12.07
CA TYR A 65 -8.27 -1.40 -12.07
C TYR A 65 -8.98 -0.67 -10.95
N VAL A 66 -8.24 0.20 -10.27
CA VAL A 66 -8.77 1.23 -9.40
C VAL A 66 -8.62 2.59 -10.07
N ARG A 67 -9.69 3.37 -10.06
CA ARG A 67 -9.67 4.80 -10.41
C ARG A 67 -9.98 5.58 -9.15
N TYR A 68 -9.19 6.62 -8.88
CA TYR A 68 -9.37 7.48 -7.72
C TYR A 68 -9.09 8.93 -8.09
N ARG A 69 -9.67 9.86 -7.31
CA ARG A 69 -9.46 11.30 -7.45
C ARG A 69 -9.76 11.98 -6.12
N GLU A 70 -9.30 13.21 -5.96
CA GLU A 70 -9.78 14.12 -4.93
C GLU A 70 -11.25 14.47 -5.19
N VAL A 71 -12.07 14.43 -4.16
CA VAL A 71 -13.50 14.76 -4.28
C VAL A 71 -13.66 16.19 -4.80
N GLY A 72 -14.51 16.35 -5.81
CA GLY A 72 -14.75 17.64 -6.47
C GLY A 72 -13.80 17.94 -7.65
N THR A 73 -12.79 17.11 -7.92
CA THR A 73 -11.94 17.29 -9.11
C THR A 73 -12.45 16.48 -10.30
N PRO A 74 -12.27 16.94 -11.54
CA PRO A 74 -12.76 16.22 -12.72
C PRO A 74 -11.86 15.06 -13.13
N THR A 75 -10.58 15.08 -12.78
CA THR A 75 -9.56 14.17 -13.32
C THR A 75 -9.40 12.91 -12.47
N TRP A 76 -9.55 11.75 -13.08
CA TRP A 76 -9.35 10.46 -12.46
C TRP A 76 -7.96 9.90 -12.72
N THR A 77 -7.27 9.47 -11.69
CA THR A 77 -6.06 8.66 -11.78
C THR A 77 -6.42 7.18 -11.81
N THR A 78 -5.82 6.43 -12.75
CA THR A 78 -6.05 4.98 -12.87
C THR A 78 -4.78 4.21 -12.51
N LYS A 79 -4.92 3.18 -11.68
CA LYS A 79 -3.84 2.26 -11.32
C LYS A 79 -4.29 0.81 -11.48
N SER A 80 -3.34 -0.05 -11.87
CA SER A 80 -3.54 -1.49 -11.80
C SER A 80 -3.62 -1.92 -10.34
N ALA A 81 -4.60 -2.74 -10.00
CA ALA A 81 -4.81 -3.30 -8.67
C ALA A 81 -4.64 -4.84 -8.68
N GLY A 82 -3.70 -5.31 -9.45
CA GLY A 82 -3.34 -6.69 -9.66
C GLY A 82 -3.47 -7.09 -11.13
N VAL A 83 -2.40 -7.68 -11.65
CA VAL A 83 -2.31 -8.31 -12.98
C VAL A 83 -1.39 -9.51 -12.84
N GLY A 84 -1.69 -10.60 -13.49
CA GLY A 84 -0.78 -11.73 -13.52
C GLY A 84 -0.85 -12.48 -14.83
N ASN A 85 0.25 -13.12 -15.20
CA ASN A 85 0.33 -14.01 -16.35
C ASN A 85 -0.32 -15.36 -16.01
N GLY A 86 -1.08 -15.91 -16.95
CA GLY A 86 -1.72 -17.22 -16.80
C GLY A 86 -2.89 -17.27 -15.81
N LEU A 87 -3.40 -16.12 -15.38
CA LEU A 87 -4.45 -16.03 -14.38
C LEU A 87 -5.81 -16.59 -14.85
N CYS A 88 -6.00 -16.75 -16.17
CA CYS A 88 -7.22 -17.39 -16.70
C CYS A 88 -7.29 -18.89 -16.40
N ASN A 89 -6.21 -19.49 -15.86
CA ASN A 89 -6.25 -20.86 -15.35
C ASN A 89 -6.65 -20.95 -13.87
N PHE A 90 -6.39 -19.89 -13.07
CA PHE A 90 -6.56 -19.90 -11.60
C PHE A 90 -7.30 -18.67 -11.06
N GLY A 91 -7.47 -17.63 -11.86
CA GLY A 91 -8.01 -16.35 -11.44
C GLY A 91 -7.07 -15.52 -10.54
N LEU A 92 -7.38 -14.24 -10.40
CA LEU A 92 -6.64 -13.29 -9.56
C LEU A 92 -7.29 -13.17 -8.18
N ASN A 93 -6.60 -13.61 -7.15
CA ASN A 93 -7.08 -13.57 -5.75
C ASN A 93 -6.62 -12.33 -4.98
N THR A 94 -5.99 -11.36 -5.64
CA THR A 94 -5.61 -10.11 -4.99
C THR A 94 -6.84 -9.28 -4.64
N THR A 95 -6.97 -8.92 -3.37
CA THR A 95 -8.10 -8.15 -2.81
C THR A 95 -7.67 -6.88 -2.11
N THR A 96 -6.41 -6.47 -2.25
CA THR A 96 -5.88 -5.27 -1.62
C THR A 96 -4.97 -4.48 -2.55
N LYS A 97 -4.92 -3.16 -2.36
CA LYS A 97 -3.99 -2.26 -3.07
C LYS A 97 -3.64 -1.07 -2.20
N THR A 98 -2.36 -0.68 -2.22
CA THR A 98 -1.92 0.59 -1.65
C THR A 98 -1.96 1.68 -2.73
N LEU A 99 -2.67 2.75 -2.45
CA LEU A 99 -2.59 4.03 -3.15
C LEU A 99 -1.49 4.87 -2.50
N GLN A 100 -0.68 5.55 -3.30
CA GLN A 100 0.50 6.30 -2.83
C GLN A 100 0.51 7.69 -3.48
N ASN A 101 1.32 8.60 -2.91
CA ASN A 101 1.48 9.98 -3.36
C ASN A 101 0.14 10.73 -3.33
N LEU A 102 -0.60 10.54 -2.26
CA LEU A 102 -1.82 11.27 -1.98
C LEU A 102 -1.48 12.61 -1.29
N THR A 103 -2.37 13.58 -1.40
CA THR A 103 -2.31 14.84 -0.68
C THR A 103 -2.86 14.63 0.73
N SER A 104 -2.22 15.18 1.75
CA SER A 104 -2.68 15.13 3.14
C SER A 104 -3.98 15.92 3.35
N SER A 105 -4.72 15.61 4.43
CA SER A 105 -5.98 16.27 4.79
C SER A 105 -6.99 16.36 3.65
N THR A 106 -6.97 15.40 2.72
CA THR A 106 -7.74 15.44 1.48
C THR A 106 -8.67 14.24 1.39
N THR A 107 -9.93 14.49 1.04
CA THR A 107 -10.90 13.41 0.79
C THR A 107 -10.79 12.93 -0.63
N TYR A 108 -10.60 11.63 -0.78
CA TYR A 108 -10.56 10.91 -2.04
C TYR A 108 -11.80 10.05 -2.22
N GLU A 109 -12.27 9.95 -3.45
CA GLU A 109 -13.22 8.91 -3.87
C GLU A 109 -12.54 7.95 -4.84
N TYR A 110 -12.91 6.67 -4.76
CA TYR A 110 -12.38 5.64 -5.64
C TYR A 110 -13.46 4.64 -6.05
N LYS A 111 -13.27 4.04 -7.23
CA LYS A 111 -14.11 2.98 -7.78
C LYS A 111 -13.27 1.98 -8.53
N MET A 112 -13.76 0.77 -8.65
CA MET A 112 -13.01 -0.32 -9.23
C MET A 112 -13.74 -0.99 -10.39
N LYS A 113 -12.97 -1.61 -11.28
CA LYS A 113 -13.44 -2.43 -12.39
C LYS A 113 -12.66 -3.74 -12.41
N ALA A 114 -13.34 -4.83 -12.65
CA ALA A 114 -12.75 -6.14 -12.89
C ALA A 114 -12.72 -6.46 -14.37
N PHE A 115 -11.68 -7.15 -14.81
CA PHE A 115 -11.52 -7.70 -16.14
C PHE A 115 -11.51 -9.22 -16.02
N TYR A 116 -12.40 -9.84 -16.76
CA TYR A 116 -12.62 -11.29 -16.71
C TYR A 116 -11.94 -12.00 -17.87
N CYS A 117 -11.60 -13.23 -17.63
CA CYS A 117 -11.14 -14.13 -18.69
C CYS A 117 -12.25 -14.29 -19.75
N GLY A 118 -11.86 -14.38 -21.01
CA GLY A 118 -12.82 -14.27 -22.13
C GLY A 118 -12.95 -12.88 -22.73
N GLY A 119 -12.16 -11.89 -22.20
CA GLY A 119 -12.07 -10.55 -22.79
C GLY A 119 -13.19 -9.59 -22.38
N THR A 120 -13.99 -9.96 -21.35
CA THR A 120 -15.08 -9.13 -20.85
C THR A 120 -14.64 -8.29 -19.64
N GLU A 121 -15.39 -7.24 -19.35
CA GLU A 121 -15.13 -6.35 -18.19
C GLU A 121 -16.44 -6.00 -17.47
N SER A 122 -16.33 -5.74 -16.17
CA SER A 122 -17.45 -5.24 -15.39
C SER A 122 -17.74 -3.76 -15.64
N ASN A 123 -18.88 -3.29 -15.18
CA ASN A 123 -19.06 -1.89 -14.89
C ASN A 123 -18.15 -1.46 -13.72
N TYR A 124 -17.99 -0.13 -13.52
CA TYR A 124 -17.37 0.35 -12.28
C TYR A 124 -18.26 0.06 -11.08
N SER A 125 -17.64 -0.26 -9.96
CA SER A 125 -18.33 -0.33 -8.66
C SER A 125 -18.98 0.99 -8.28
N ALA A 126 -19.90 0.96 -7.32
CA ALA A 126 -20.25 2.15 -6.56
C ALA A 126 -18.96 2.79 -5.98
N PRO A 127 -18.86 4.13 -5.93
CA PRO A 127 -17.69 4.79 -5.35
C PRO A 127 -17.66 4.60 -3.83
N SER A 128 -16.45 4.50 -3.28
CA SER A 128 -16.15 4.57 -1.85
C SER A 128 -15.23 5.75 -1.59
N GLN A 129 -15.16 6.23 -0.36
CA GLN A 129 -14.37 7.40 0.01
C GLN A 129 -13.49 7.13 1.22
N PHE A 130 -12.38 7.87 1.32
CA PHE A 130 -11.56 7.98 2.51
C PHE A 130 -10.94 9.38 2.58
N THR A 131 -10.52 9.81 3.78
CA THR A 131 -9.81 11.07 3.97
C THR A 131 -8.41 10.77 4.50
N THR A 132 -7.39 11.32 3.84
CA THR A 132 -5.99 11.21 4.30
C THR A 132 -5.80 11.97 5.61
N ALA A 133 -4.89 11.48 6.45
CA ALA A 133 -4.51 12.15 7.68
C ALA A 133 -3.87 13.52 7.39
N ALA A 134 -3.81 14.38 8.40
CA ALA A 134 -3.05 15.61 8.33
C ALA A 134 -1.55 15.33 8.18
N ASP A 135 -0.81 16.29 7.62
CA ASP A 135 0.64 16.23 7.56
C ASP A 135 1.24 15.99 8.94
N CYS A 136 2.23 15.09 8.99
CA CYS A 136 3.00 14.87 10.20
C CYS A 136 3.88 16.10 10.48
N PRO A 137 3.76 16.76 11.65
CA PRO A 137 4.55 17.95 11.96
C PRO A 137 6.04 17.64 11.83
N PRO A 138 6.81 18.44 11.07
CA PRO A 138 8.23 18.20 10.89
C PRO A 138 9.01 18.41 12.21
N MET A 139 10.09 17.67 12.36
CA MET A 139 11.12 17.99 13.34
C MET A 139 11.87 19.24 12.85
N THR A 140 11.94 20.26 13.69
CA THR A 140 12.66 21.51 13.42
C THR A 140 13.70 21.78 14.50
N ASN A 141 14.67 22.66 14.22
CA ASN A 141 15.70 23.10 15.18
C ASN A 141 16.43 21.93 15.87
N LEU A 142 16.73 20.84 15.13
CA LEU A 142 17.52 19.75 15.69
C LEU A 142 18.90 20.24 16.08
N THR A 143 19.19 20.21 17.37
CA THR A 143 20.48 20.62 17.96
C THR A 143 21.15 19.45 18.67
N ALA A 144 22.46 19.50 18.77
CA ALA A 144 23.25 18.50 19.47
C ALA A 144 24.08 19.19 20.57
N THR A 145 23.94 18.74 21.80
CA THR A 145 24.68 19.25 22.96
C THR A 145 25.60 18.16 23.50
N THR A 146 26.90 18.44 23.51
CA THR A 146 27.90 17.57 24.14
C THR A 146 27.97 17.84 25.66
N PHE A 147 28.39 16.85 26.41
CA PHE A 147 28.54 16.99 27.87
C PHE A 147 30.02 17.22 28.20
N ASN A 148 30.30 18.26 29.00
CA ASN A 148 31.63 18.51 29.49
C ASN A 148 32.19 17.29 30.23
N GLY A 149 33.39 16.85 29.80
CA GLY A 149 34.07 15.67 30.39
C GLY A 149 33.57 14.31 29.89
N ASN A 150 32.53 14.25 29.03
CA ASN A 150 32.07 12.99 28.45
C ASN A 150 31.80 13.13 26.95
N GLN A 151 32.84 12.97 26.15
CA GLN A 151 32.77 13.06 24.67
C GLN A 151 32.06 11.85 24.01
N ALA A 152 31.80 10.76 24.77
CA ALA A 152 31.09 9.60 24.27
C ALA A 152 29.56 9.73 24.35
N LYS A 153 29.05 10.88 24.81
CA LYS A 153 27.63 11.15 24.98
C LYS A 153 27.24 12.48 24.32
N VAL A 154 26.09 12.46 23.61
CA VAL A 154 25.45 13.66 23.06
C VAL A 154 23.97 13.64 23.38
N ARG A 155 23.37 14.80 23.67
CA ARG A 155 21.92 15.01 23.71
C ARG A 155 21.48 15.72 22.45
N PHE A 156 20.47 15.18 21.83
CA PHE A 156 19.73 15.85 20.77
C PHE A 156 18.47 16.46 21.34
N ASP A 157 18.21 17.71 21.00
CA ASP A 157 16.98 18.45 21.31
C ASP A 157 16.38 18.94 20.00
N TRP A 158 15.06 19.02 19.90
CA TRP A 158 14.36 19.51 18.72
C TRP A 158 13.03 20.16 19.08
N ASP A 159 12.47 20.89 18.10
CA ASP A 159 11.14 21.46 18.18
C ASP A 159 10.18 20.73 17.23
N SER A 160 8.88 20.84 17.51
CA SER A 160 7.81 20.41 16.62
C SER A 160 6.63 21.38 16.70
N THR A 161 5.99 21.63 15.57
CA THR A 161 4.81 22.50 15.47
C THR A 161 3.52 21.84 15.94
N GLY A 162 3.52 20.55 16.24
CA GLY A 162 2.35 19.81 16.69
C GLY A 162 2.70 18.41 17.23
N ALA A 163 1.68 17.68 17.64
CA ALA A 163 1.81 16.33 18.15
C ALA A 163 2.12 15.31 17.03
N TYR A 164 2.97 14.37 17.33
CA TYR A 164 3.31 13.21 16.50
C TYR A 164 3.27 11.93 17.36
N VAL A 165 3.36 10.75 16.77
CA VAL A 165 3.40 9.51 17.56
C VAL A 165 4.80 9.34 18.16
N PHE A 166 5.83 9.31 17.31
CA PHE A 166 7.22 9.25 17.76
C PHE A 166 8.16 10.01 16.81
N ALA A 167 9.33 10.36 17.32
CA ALA A 167 10.43 10.93 16.57
C ALA A 167 11.62 9.98 16.55
N ARG A 168 12.38 9.98 15.47
CA ARG A 168 13.63 9.23 15.35
C ARG A 168 14.76 10.17 14.98
N VAL A 169 15.83 10.13 15.76
CA VAL A 169 17.09 10.78 15.42
C VAL A 169 18.07 9.70 15.02
N ALA A 170 18.66 9.86 13.85
CA ALA A 170 19.72 8.99 13.35
C ALA A 170 21.01 9.79 13.19
N LEU A 171 22.15 9.15 13.46
CA LEU A 171 23.46 9.75 13.29
C LEU A 171 24.45 8.74 12.71
N ARG A 172 25.51 9.25 12.08
CA ARG A 172 26.64 8.46 11.61
C ARG A 172 27.92 9.28 11.69
N VAL A 173 29.07 8.62 11.70
CA VAL A 173 30.35 9.30 11.47
C VAL A 173 30.29 10.02 10.11
N ASP A 174 30.78 11.25 10.03
CA ASP A 174 30.72 12.06 8.81
C ASP A 174 31.79 11.66 7.79
N THR A 175 31.80 10.37 7.46
CA THR A 175 32.66 9.74 6.45
C THR A 175 31.80 9.00 5.42
N ALA A 176 32.29 8.88 4.20
CA ALA A 176 31.62 8.14 3.15
C ALA A 176 31.47 6.65 3.55
N GLY A 177 30.28 6.08 3.33
CA GLY A 177 30.00 4.67 3.62
C GLY A 177 29.72 4.34 5.09
N ALA A 178 29.80 5.30 6.01
CA ALA A 178 29.46 5.08 7.42
C ALA A 178 27.97 4.73 7.61
N ASN A 179 27.69 3.74 8.44
CA ASN A 179 26.33 3.28 8.72
C ASN A 179 25.58 4.23 9.67
N TRP A 180 24.29 4.44 9.40
CA TRP A 180 23.41 5.15 10.29
C TRP A 180 23.08 4.34 11.53
N GLN A 181 23.09 5.01 12.69
CA GLN A 181 22.69 4.48 13.99
C GLN A 181 21.57 5.34 14.55
N THR A 182 20.63 4.76 15.29
CA THR A 182 19.57 5.51 15.95
C THR A 182 19.99 5.96 17.35
N ALA A 183 19.49 7.11 17.78
CA ALA A 183 19.51 7.56 19.15
C ALA A 183 18.18 7.19 19.82
N GLY A 184 18.21 6.63 21.02
CA GLY A 184 16.99 6.26 21.76
C GLY A 184 16.28 5.01 21.25
N GLY A 185 16.98 4.07 20.63
CA GLY A 185 16.39 2.82 20.12
C GLY A 185 15.46 3.03 18.94
N PHE A 186 14.24 2.48 19.00
CA PHE A 186 13.25 2.58 17.90
C PHE A 186 12.80 4.02 17.65
N GLY A 187 12.56 4.81 18.69
CA GLY A 187 12.13 6.19 18.60
C GLY A 187 11.75 6.79 19.95
N VAL A 188 11.48 8.08 19.96
CA VAL A 188 11.09 8.86 21.13
C VAL A 188 9.66 9.33 20.97
N TYR A 189 8.78 8.92 21.89
CA TYR A 189 7.36 9.26 21.83
C TYR A 189 7.09 10.70 22.30
N TYR A 190 6.16 11.36 21.60
CA TYR A 190 5.65 12.66 22.03
C TYR A 190 5.01 12.55 23.44
N PRO A 191 5.15 13.55 24.34
CA PRO A 191 5.66 14.90 24.11
C PRO A 191 7.17 15.08 24.34
N THR A 192 7.95 14.01 24.45
CA THR A 192 9.40 14.15 24.66
C THR A 192 10.09 14.68 23.40
N LEU A 193 10.83 15.80 23.54
CA LEU A 193 11.51 16.50 22.45
C LEU A 193 13.04 16.42 22.58
N GLN A 194 13.54 15.37 23.20
CA GLN A 194 14.98 15.17 23.39
C GLN A 194 15.35 13.69 23.46
N VAL A 195 16.61 13.39 23.11
CA VAL A 195 17.15 12.03 23.24
C VAL A 195 18.66 12.05 23.47
N ASN A 196 19.14 11.14 24.29
CA ASN A 196 20.56 10.91 24.48
C ASN A 196 21.07 9.79 23.57
N LYS A 197 22.28 9.98 23.04
CA LYS A 197 23.06 8.93 22.38
C LYS A 197 24.35 8.72 23.14
N PHE A 198 24.66 7.47 23.41
CA PHE A 198 25.87 7.02 24.09
C PHE A 198 26.76 6.22 23.15
N GLY A 199 28.00 6.00 23.55
CA GLY A 199 28.96 5.15 22.83
C GLY A 199 29.52 5.80 21.56
N LEU A 200 29.61 7.13 21.55
CA LEU A 200 30.27 7.85 20.47
C LEU A 200 31.80 7.75 20.62
N GLN A 201 32.51 7.81 19.49
CA GLN A 201 33.96 7.85 19.44
C GLN A 201 34.44 9.27 19.71
N PRO A 202 35.26 9.52 20.73
CA PRO A 202 35.86 10.82 20.97
C PRO A 202 36.73 11.28 19.78
N GLY A 203 36.65 12.54 19.44
CA GLY A 203 37.42 13.12 18.31
C GLY A 203 36.81 12.93 16.93
N GLU A 204 35.74 12.14 16.80
CA GLU A 204 35.05 11.94 15.52
C GLU A 204 33.98 13.02 15.29
N SER A 205 33.84 13.39 14.03
CA SER A 205 32.74 14.24 13.55
C SER A 205 31.55 13.39 13.17
N TYR A 206 30.35 13.80 13.60
CA TYR A 206 29.12 13.10 13.33
C TYR A 206 28.13 13.97 12.56
N ARG A 207 27.41 13.35 11.63
CA ARG A 207 26.26 13.93 10.97
C ARG A 207 24.98 13.30 11.55
N ALA A 208 24.02 14.16 11.91
CA ALA A 208 22.73 13.72 12.44
C ALA A 208 21.56 14.23 11.58
N GLN A 209 20.47 13.48 11.59
CA GLN A 209 19.20 13.87 11.00
C GLN A 209 18.06 13.38 11.87
N GLY A 210 16.93 14.08 11.86
CA GLY A 210 15.76 13.74 12.63
C GLY A 210 14.50 13.72 11.78
N ARG A 211 13.53 12.88 12.19
CA ARG A 211 12.23 12.76 11.55
C ARG A 211 11.15 12.40 12.56
N THR A 212 9.97 12.97 12.39
CA THR A 212 8.74 12.64 13.13
C THR A 212 7.92 11.60 12.36
N PHE A 213 7.09 10.85 13.07
CA PHE A 213 6.19 9.84 12.53
C PHE A 213 4.83 9.98 13.21
N CYS A 214 3.78 10.05 12.43
CA CYS A 214 2.39 10.15 12.89
C CYS A 214 1.61 8.83 12.78
N ASP A 215 2.24 7.79 12.27
CA ASP A 215 1.72 6.43 12.23
C ASP A 215 2.65 5.50 13.02
N SER A 216 2.08 4.75 13.95
CA SER A 216 2.82 3.76 14.75
C SER A 216 3.17 2.49 13.96
N ASN A 217 2.56 2.27 12.79
CA ASN A 217 2.74 1.06 11.98
C ASN A 217 3.86 1.18 10.92
N ILE A 218 4.68 2.24 10.97
CA ILE A 218 5.82 2.39 10.07
C ILE A 218 7.02 1.63 10.66
N THR A 219 7.24 0.44 10.17
CA THR A 219 8.46 -0.36 10.40
C THR A 219 9.54 -0.01 9.38
#